data_bad60964196f0d25551955699b929a9d
#
_entry.id   bad60964196f0d25551955699b929a9d
#
_cell.length_a   1.000
_cell.length_b   1.000
_cell.length_c   1.000
_cell.angle_alpha   90.00
_cell.angle_beta   90.00
_cell.angle_gamma   90.00
#
_symmetry.space_group_name_H-M   'P 1'
#
loop_
_entity.id
_entity.type
_entity.pdbx_description
1 polymer ?
#
loop_
_entity_poly.entity_id
_entity_poly.type
_entity_poly.pdbx_seq_one_letter_code
_entity_poly.pdbx_strand_id
1 'polypeptide(L)'
;PIISNTRQEEGEKGFTYNKDAAMYVCPAGHIAIRKARTGKKNQDKNQVMTYYFDVERCHACPQAQGCYKDGAKSKTYNVTIKSGLHKKQAEFQETESFKELARTRYKIEAKNSELKHRHGYDVALSSGLVGMQLQGATTIFVTNLKRIIALGG
;
A
#
# COMPACT_ATOMS: atom_id res chain seq x y z
N PRO A 1 -9.86 -0.36 -5.62
CA PRO A 1 -8.84 -0.75 -4.65
C PRO A 1 -8.46 0.46 -3.79
N ILE A 2 -8.35 0.25 -2.48
CA ILE A 2 -7.85 1.27 -1.56
C ILE A 2 -6.33 1.31 -1.75
N ILE A 3 -5.82 2.45 -2.14
CA ILE A 3 -4.38 2.68 -2.24
C ILE A 3 -3.92 3.18 -0.88
N SER A 4 -2.95 2.50 -0.29
CA SER A 4 -2.28 3.00 0.91
C SER A 4 -1.63 4.35 0.59
N ASN A 5 -2.15 5.40 1.18
CA ASN A 5 -1.50 6.71 1.21
C ASN A 5 -0.42 6.70 2.29
N THR A 6 0.52 5.76 2.20
CA THR A 6 1.75 5.91 2.95
C THR A 6 2.43 7.13 2.36
N ARG A 7 2.13 8.30 2.93
CA ARG A 7 2.99 9.47 2.77
C ARG A 7 4.35 9.03 3.25
N GLN A 8 5.29 8.83 2.32
CA GLN A 8 6.66 9.10 2.68
C GLN A 8 6.66 10.62 2.92
N GLU A 9 6.47 11.00 4.15
CA GLU A 9 6.68 12.39 4.56
C GLU A 9 8.09 12.73 4.12
N GLU A 10 8.21 13.79 3.34
CA GLU A 10 9.52 14.36 3.02
C GLU A 10 10.20 14.58 4.35
N GLY A 11 11.22 13.76 4.66
CA GLY A 11 11.94 13.86 5.92
C GLY A 11 11.90 12.64 6.83
N GLU A 12 11.14 11.57 6.55
CA GLU A 12 11.02 10.37 7.43
C GLU A 12 12.36 9.72 7.83
N LYS A 13 13.46 10.09 7.16
CA LYS A 13 14.83 9.67 7.49
C LYS A 13 15.83 10.85 7.52
N GLY A 14 15.33 12.09 7.68
CA GLY A 14 16.19 13.27 7.71
C GLY A 14 16.81 13.66 6.36
N PHE A 15 16.35 13.07 5.23
CA PHE A 15 16.78 13.48 3.89
C PHE A 15 15.96 14.69 3.46
N THR A 16 16.63 15.77 3.05
CA THR A 16 16.00 17.02 2.60
C THR A 16 16.23 17.22 1.09
N TYR A 17 15.22 17.78 0.40
CA TYR A 17 15.34 18.06 -1.02
C TYR A 17 15.89 19.47 -1.25
N ASN A 18 17.06 19.58 -1.89
CA ASN A 18 17.61 20.83 -2.35
C ASN A 18 17.03 21.17 -3.73
N LYS A 19 16.25 22.25 -3.81
CA LYS A 19 15.55 22.67 -5.03
C LYS A 19 16.51 23.17 -6.10
N ASP A 20 17.57 23.88 -5.70
CA ASP A 20 18.52 24.51 -6.63
C ASP A 20 19.38 23.46 -7.34
N ALA A 21 19.85 22.45 -6.61
CA ALA A 21 20.59 21.33 -7.17
C ALA A 21 19.67 20.24 -7.75
N ALA A 22 18.36 20.28 -7.49
CA ALA A 22 17.40 19.23 -7.81
C ALA A 22 17.84 17.83 -7.32
N MET A 23 18.45 17.77 -6.14
CA MET A 23 19.01 16.58 -5.51
C MET A 23 18.62 16.50 -4.04
N TYR A 24 18.68 15.30 -3.46
CA TYR A 24 18.51 15.10 -2.02
C TYR A 24 19.83 15.26 -1.28
N VAL A 25 19.73 15.80 -0.07
CA VAL A 25 20.82 15.95 0.90
C VAL A 25 20.54 14.97 2.04
N CYS A 26 21.52 14.20 2.47
CA CYS A 26 21.40 13.29 3.59
C CYS A 26 21.46 14.02 4.94
N PRO A 27 21.08 13.39 6.06
CA PRO A 27 21.13 13.99 7.39
C PRO A 27 22.52 14.53 7.80
N ALA A 28 23.60 13.93 7.28
CA ALA A 28 24.97 14.40 7.51
C ALA A 28 25.41 15.54 6.57
N GLY A 29 24.48 16.12 5.77
CA GLY A 29 24.76 17.26 4.89
C GLY A 29 25.38 16.91 3.54
N HIS A 30 25.52 15.63 3.17
CA HIS A 30 26.07 15.25 1.86
C HIS A 30 24.96 15.23 0.82
N ILE A 31 25.23 15.87 -0.33
CA ILE A 31 24.33 15.90 -1.48
C ILE A 31 24.50 14.62 -2.32
N ALA A 32 23.40 14.12 -2.91
CA ALA A 32 23.45 13.01 -3.85
C ALA A 32 24.27 13.36 -5.08
N ILE A 33 25.11 12.42 -5.54
CA ILE A 33 26.03 12.64 -6.68
C ILE A 33 25.37 12.39 -8.04
N ARG A 34 24.31 11.58 -8.07
CA ARG A 34 23.53 11.32 -9.28
C ARG A 34 22.11 10.87 -8.93
N LYS A 35 21.23 10.96 -9.92
CA LYS A 35 19.86 10.41 -9.83
C LYS A 35 19.54 9.57 -11.06
N ALA A 36 18.71 8.55 -10.89
CA ALA A 36 18.23 7.73 -11.99
C ALA A 36 16.75 7.39 -11.76
N ARG A 37 16.00 7.38 -12.85
CA ARG A 37 14.61 6.92 -12.83
C ARG A 37 14.60 5.44 -13.13
N THR A 38 14.06 4.64 -12.23
CA THR A 38 13.92 3.19 -12.36
C THR A 38 12.46 2.79 -12.46
N GLY A 39 12.20 1.65 -13.07
CA GLY A 39 10.85 1.14 -13.36
C GLY A 39 10.45 1.37 -14.82
N LYS A 40 9.71 0.39 -15.37
CA LYS A 40 9.19 0.50 -16.74
C LYS A 40 8.24 1.68 -16.82
N LYS A 41 8.31 2.46 -17.89
CA LYS A 41 7.39 3.55 -18.23
C LYS A 41 6.03 2.96 -18.61
N ASN A 42 5.38 2.32 -17.65
CA ASN A 42 4.06 1.75 -17.83
C ASN A 42 3.06 2.72 -17.18
N GLN A 43 2.01 3.08 -17.90
CA GLN A 43 1.06 4.12 -17.51
C GLN A 43 0.40 3.87 -16.16
N ASP A 44 0.34 2.60 -15.73
CA ASP A 44 -0.40 2.17 -14.53
C ASP A 44 0.48 1.86 -13.32
N LYS A 45 1.82 1.97 -13.45
CA LYS A 45 2.75 1.67 -12.35
C LYS A 45 3.52 2.92 -11.93
N ASN A 46 3.73 3.02 -10.62
CA ASN A 46 4.61 4.03 -10.07
C ASN A 46 6.05 3.78 -10.53
N GLN A 47 6.74 4.86 -10.89
CA GLN A 47 8.18 4.85 -11.11
C GLN A 47 8.89 5.25 -9.83
N VAL A 48 10.17 4.93 -9.72
CA VAL A 48 11.01 5.31 -8.59
C VAL A 48 12.15 6.19 -9.07
N MET A 49 12.34 7.33 -8.43
CA MET A 49 13.54 8.14 -8.58
C MET A 49 14.52 7.74 -7.50
N THR A 50 15.65 7.21 -7.91
CA THR A 50 16.73 6.76 -7.03
C THR A 50 17.85 7.80 -7.04
N TYR A 51 18.21 8.29 -5.87
CA TYR A 51 19.31 9.21 -5.63
C TYR A 51 20.47 8.43 -5.05
N TYR A 52 21.66 8.61 -5.60
CA TYR A 52 22.87 7.89 -5.21
C TYR A 52 23.80 8.81 -4.47
N PHE A 53 24.36 8.31 -3.38
CA PHE A 53 25.32 9.02 -2.54
C PHE A 53 26.72 8.43 -2.69
N ASP A 54 27.72 9.24 -2.40
CA ASP A 54 29.11 8.83 -2.41
C ASP A 54 29.39 7.85 -1.28
N VAL A 55 29.82 6.64 -1.63
CA VAL A 55 30.05 5.54 -0.68
C VAL A 55 31.27 5.82 0.22
N GLU A 56 32.31 6.47 -0.31
CA GLU A 56 33.53 6.80 0.45
C GLU A 56 33.16 7.78 1.60
N ARG A 57 32.35 8.78 1.29
CA ARG A 57 31.83 9.70 2.31
C ARG A 57 30.89 9.02 3.30
N CYS A 58 30.10 8.06 2.84
CA CYS A 58 29.21 7.29 3.72
C CYS A 58 29.99 6.40 4.68
N HIS A 59 31.11 5.82 4.24
CA HIS A 59 31.97 4.99 5.06
C HIS A 59 32.63 5.80 6.20
N ALA A 60 33.09 7.00 5.89
CA ALA A 60 33.72 7.92 6.88
C ALA A 60 32.70 8.75 7.68
N CYS A 61 31.40 8.54 7.50
CA CYS A 61 30.36 9.37 8.08
C CYS A 61 30.13 9.05 9.56
N PRO A 62 30.09 10.04 10.47
CA PRO A 62 29.80 9.80 11.89
C PRO A 62 28.38 9.26 12.13
N GLN A 63 27.46 9.44 11.15
CA GLN A 63 26.10 8.94 11.17
C GLN A 63 25.91 7.67 10.32
N ALA A 64 26.99 6.95 10.04
CA ALA A 64 26.92 5.71 9.24
C ALA A 64 26.10 4.63 9.92
N GLN A 65 26.14 4.56 11.25
CA GLN A 65 25.41 3.56 12.02
C GLN A 65 23.89 3.70 11.84
N GLY A 66 23.25 2.66 11.31
CA GLY A 66 21.83 2.67 10.96
C GLY A 66 21.49 3.31 9.62
N CYS A 67 22.43 4.05 9.01
CA CYS A 67 22.24 4.68 7.71
C CYS A 67 22.96 3.94 6.57
N TYR A 68 24.20 3.55 6.77
CA TYR A 68 25.05 2.87 5.78
C TYR A 68 25.46 1.49 6.31
N LYS A 69 25.30 0.46 5.47
CA LYS A 69 25.78 -0.88 5.80
C LYS A 69 27.22 -1.03 5.34
N ASP A 70 28.11 -1.36 6.24
CA ASP A 70 29.52 -1.55 5.94
C ASP A 70 29.73 -2.58 4.80
N GLY A 71 30.62 -2.26 3.87
CA GLY A 71 30.85 -3.05 2.67
C GLY A 71 29.81 -2.92 1.57
N ALA A 72 28.79 -2.07 1.73
CA ALA A 72 27.80 -1.84 0.68
C ALA A 72 28.42 -1.09 -0.52
N LYS A 73 28.17 -1.58 -1.73
CA LYS A 73 28.67 -0.98 -2.97
C LYS A 73 27.94 0.31 -3.39
N SER A 74 26.83 0.63 -2.76
CA SER A 74 26.05 1.82 -3.05
C SER A 74 25.23 2.26 -1.86
N LYS A 75 25.03 3.58 -1.70
CA LYS A 75 24.04 4.17 -0.81
C LYS A 75 23.02 4.91 -1.64
N THR A 76 21.74 4.57 -1.46
CA THR A 76 20.65 5.16 -2.24
C THR A 76 19.53 5.66 -1.35
N TYR A 77 18.82 6.67 -1.86
CA TYR A 77 17.54 7.14 -1.33
C TYR A 77 16.50 7.11 -2.46
N ASN A 78 15.37 6.47 -2.24
CA ASN A 78 14.38 6.23 -3.25
C ASN A 78 13.11 7.05 -3.00
N VAL A 79 12.63 7.73 -4.02
CA VAL A 79 11.40 8.50 -3.99
C VAL A 79 10.43 7.96 -5.04
N THR A 80 9.22 7.59 -4.62
CA THR A 80 8.20 7.07 -5.52
C THR A 80 7.54 8.19 -6.31
N ILE A 81 7.57 8.08 -7.65
CA ILE A 81 6.84 8.96 -8.56
C ILE A 81 5.46 8.35 -8.80
N LYS A 82 4.44 8.95 -8.19
CA LYS A 82 3.06 8.46 -8.34
C LYS A 82 2.59 8.62 -9.79
N SER A 83 2.02 7.56 -10.36
CA SER A 83 1.36 7.60 -11.67
C SER A 83 0.12 8.50 -11.64
N GLY A 84 -0.36 8.93 -12.81
CA GLY A 84 -1.59 9.72 -12.92
C GLY A 84 -2.81 9.02 -12.34
N LEU A 85 -2.92 7.71 -12.51
CA LEU A 85 -4.00 6.90 -11.93
C LEU A 85 -3.94 6.88 -10.40
N HIS A 86 -2.75 6.74 -9.82
CA HIS A 86 -2.58 6.78 -8.36
C HIS A 86 -2.92 8.16 -7.78
N LYS A 87 -2.60 9.24 -8.47
CA LYS A 87 -2.98 10.59 -8.05
C LYS A 87 -4.49 10.76 -8.05
N LYS A 88 -5.15 10.41 -9.15
CA LYS A 88 -6.62 10.46 -9.25
C LYS A 88 -7.32 9.60 -8.20
N GLN A 89 -6.79 8.41 -7.93
CA GLN A 89 -7.34 7.54 -6.89
C GLN A 89 -7.11 8.13 -5.49
N ALA A 90 -5.96 8.75 -5.24
CA ALA A 90 -5.71 9.43 -3.97
C ALA A 90 -6.66 10.61 -3.77
N GLU A 91 -6.85 11.44 -4.80
CA GLU A 91 -7.81 12.55 -4.80
C GLU A 91 -9.24 12.06 -4.55
N PHE A 92 -9.65 10.96 -5.20
CA PHE A 92 -10.96 10.35 -4.99
C PHE A 92 -11.14 9.86 -3.55
N GLN A 93 -10.10 9.29 -2.93
CA GLN A 93 -10.15 8.82 -1.54
C GLN A 93 -10.34 9.95 -0.51
N GLU A 94 -9.99 11.19 -0.87
CA GLU A 94 -10.24 12.36 0.00
C GLU A 94 -11.69 12.88 -0.11
N THR A 95 -12.46 12.43 -1.10
CA THR A 95 -13.85 12.86 -1.28
C THR A 95 -14.76 12.31 -0.18
N GLU A 96 -15.79 13.06 0.17
CA GLU A 96 -16.78 12.62 1.19
C GLU A 96 -17.55 11.38 0.73
N SER A 97 -17.88 11.29 -0.57
CA SER A 97 -18.49 10.09 -1.16
C SER A 97 -17.67 8.83 -0.90
N PHE A 98 -16.35 8.90 -1.08
CA PHE A 98 -15.49 7.73 -0.80
C PHE A 98 -15.45 7.40 0.69
N LYS A 99 -15.36 8.41 1.56
CA LYS A 99 -15.34 8.22 3.02
C LYS A 99 -16.63 7.58 3.51
N GLU A 100 -17.77 7.98 2.97
CA GLU A 100 -19.08 7.40 3.29
C GLU A 100 -19.14 5.92 2.85
N LEU A 101 -18.76 5.62 1.61
CA LEU A 101 -18.68 4.24 1.13
C LEU A 101 -17.70 3.40 1.95
N ALA A 102 -16.55 3.96 2.31
CA ALA A 102 -15.56 3.27 3.14
C ALA A 102 -16.10 2.94 4.54
N ARG A 103 -16.90 3.81 5.14
CA ARG A 103 -17.58 3.54 6.43
C ARG A 103 -18.52 2.35 6.38
N THR A 104 -19.10 2.04 5.22
CA THR A 104 -19.98 0.88 5.07
C THR A 104 -19.25 -0.43 4.80
N ARG A 105 -17.96 -0.39 4.47
CA ARG A 105 -17.16 -1.55 4.12
C ARG A 105 -17.07 -2.60 5.23
N TYR A 106 -17.01 -2.16 6.49
CA TYR A 106 -16.97 -3.07 7.63
C TYR A 106 -18.18 -4.02 7.69
N LYS A 107 -19.35 -3.59 7.17
CA LYS A 107 -20.57 -4.42 7.12
C LYS A 107 -20.36 -5.63 6.20
N ILE A 108 -19.65 -5.43 5.08
CA ILE A 108 -19.31 -6.49 4.12
C ILE A 108 -18.30 -7.46 4.75
N GLU A 109 -17.30 -6.92 5.43
CA GLU A 109 -16.28 -7.73 6.09
C GLU A 109 -16.86 -8.54 7.26
N ALA A 110 -17.72 -7.93 8.07
CA ALA A 110 -18.44 -8.62 9.14
C ALA A 110 -19.33 -9.75 8.58
N LYS A 111 -20.02 -9.49 7.45
CA LYS A 111 -20.86 -10.51 6.80
C LYS A 111 -20.04 -11.65 6.22
N ASN A 112 -18.92 -11.36 5.58
CA ASN A 112 -18.02 -12.39 5.09
C ASN A 112 -17.41 -13.22 6.23
N SER A 113 -17.08 -12.61 7.34
CA SER A 113 -16.61 -13.30 8.54
C SER A 113 -17.68 -14.23 9.12
N GLU A 114 -18.93 -13.77 9.21
CA GLU A 114 -20.06 -14.59 9.64
C GLU A 114 -20.25 -15.81 8.72
N LEU A 115 -20.26 -15.61 7.40
CA LEU A 115 -20.41 -16.68 6.42
C LEU A 115 -19.30 -17.73 6.56
N LYS A 116 -18.06 -17.30 6.71
CA LYS A 116 -16.90 -18.18 6.85
C LYS A 116 -16.91 -18.94 8.19
N HIS A 117 -16.97 -18.22 9.30
CA HIS A 117 -16.72 -18.82 10.61
C HIS A 117 -17.95 -19.48 11.23
N ARG A 118 -19.17 -19.06 10.85
CA ARG A 118 -20.40 -19.60 11.43
C ARG A 118 -21.19 -20.51 10.50
N HIS A 119 -20.95 -20.42 9.19
CA HIS A 119 -21.72 -21.14 8.19
C HIS A 119 -20.86 -21.99 7.24
N GLY A 120 -19.57 -22.17 7.56
CA GLY A 120 -18.68 -23.09 6.83
C GLY A 120 -18.42 -22.69 5.36
N TYR A 121 -18.54 -21.40 5.02
CA TYR A 121 -18.37 -20.92 3.65
C TYR A 121 -16.90 -20.97 3.17
N ASP A 122 -15.97 -21.17 4.05
CA ASP A 122 -14.53 -21.32 3.78
C ASP A 122 -14.10 -22.77 3.48
N VAL A 123 -15.00 -23.73 3.73
CA VAL A 123 -14.73 -25.16 3.50
C VAL A 123 -15.64 -25.69 2.39
N ALA A 124 -15.03 -26.24 1.34
CA ALA A 124 -15.75 -26.91 0.28
C ALA A 124 -16.25 -28.29 0.78
N LEU A 125 -17.55 -28.42 1.00
CA LEU A 125 -18.20 -29.68 1.40
C LEU A 125 -18.60 -30.54 0.21
N SER A 126 -18.54 -29.96 -1.02
CA SER A 126 -18.89 -30.64 -2.27
C SER A 126 -17.88 -30.33 -3.35
N SER A 127 -17.74 -31.22 -4.32
CA SER A 127 -16.87 -31.02 -5.48
C SER A 127 -17.66 -30.55 -6.69
N GLY A 128 -16.97 -29.84 -7.59
CA GLY A 128 -17.52 -29.33 -8.83
C GLY A 128 -18.32 -28.02 -8.68
N LEU A 129 -18.53 -27.37 -9.81
CA LEU A 129 -19.12 -26.01 -9.85
C LEU A 129 -20.55 -25.98 -9.30
N VAL A 130 -21.38 -26.95 -9.69
CA VAL A 130 -22.79 -27.03 -9.27
C VAL A 130 -22.91 -27.24 -7.77
N GLY A 131 -22.12 -28.16 -7.19
CA GLY A 131 -22.10 -28.38 -5.75
C GLY A 131 -21.67 -27.17 -4.97
N MET A 132 -20.63 -26.45 -5.42
CA MET A 132 -20.16 -25.22 -4.81
C MET A 132 -21.18 -24.07 -4.91
N GLN A 133 -21.90 -23.97 -6.04
CA GLN A 133 -22.97 -22.97 -6.19
C GLN A 133 -24.13 -23.26 -5.24
N LEU A 134 -24.54 -24.53 -5.10
CA LEU A 134 -25.61 -24.94 -4.19
C LEU A 134 -25.22 -24.64 -2.72
N GLN A 135 -24.02 -25.03 -2.32
CA GLN A 135 -23.48 -24.73 -0.98
C GLN A 135 -23.52 -23.22 -0.70
N GLY A 136 -23.01 -22.41 -1.64
CA GLY A 136 -22.99 -20.96 -1.51
C GLY A 136 -24.39 -20.35 -1.39
N ALA A 137 -25.30 -20.74 -2.28
CA ALA A 137 -26.68 -20.26 -2.27
C ALA A 137 -27.42 -20.64 -0.96
N THR A 138 -27.27 -21.87 -0.50
CA THR A 138 -27.88 -22.35 0.74
C THR A 138 -27.34 -21.60 1.96
N THR A 139 -26.04 -21.38 2.03
CA THR A 139 -25.39 -20.63 3.12
C THR A 139 -25.90 -19.18 3.18
N ILE A 140 -25.99 -18.51 2.04
CA ILE A 140 -26.51 -17.13 1.96
C ILE A 140 -27.99 -17.10 2.35
N PHE A 141 -28.79 -18.02 1.87
CA PHE A 141 -30.20 -18.13 2.18
C PHE A 141 -30.45 -18.29 3.71
N VAL A 142 -29.78 -19.24 4.34
CA VAL A 142 -29.90 -19.49 5.79
C VAL A 142 -29.47 -18.26 6.61
N THR A 143 -28.40 -17.61 6.18
CA THR A 143 -27.91 -16.41 6.87
C THR A 143 -28.90 -15.26 6.77
N ASN A 144 -29.52 -15.05 5.62
CA ASN A 144 -30.54 -14.04 5.41
C ASN A 144 -31.83 -14.35 6.20
N LEU A 145 -32.26 -15.60 6.20
CA LEU A 145 -33.43 -16.06 6.95
C LEU A 145 -33.26 -15.82 8.45
N LYS A 146 -32.12 -16.19 9.02
CA LYS A 146 -31.78 -15.88 10.43
C LYS A 146 -31.88 -14.38 10.74
N ARG A 147 -31.42 -13.55 9.81
CA ARG A 147 -31.49 -12.10 10.00
C ARG A 147 -32.92 -11.55 9.96
N ILE A 148 -33.73 -12.07 9.04
CA ILE A 148 -35.16 -11.70 8.96
C ILE A 148 -35.86 -12.06 10.26
N ILE A 149 -35.65 -13.27 10.78
CA ILE A 149 -36.23 -13.72 12.05
C ILE A 149 -35.78 -12.81 13.20
N ALA A 150 -34.52 -12.48 13.27
CA ALA A 150 -33.96 -11.61 14.31
C ALA A 150 -34.46 -10.15 14.25
N LEU A 151 -34.96 -9.68 13.11
CA LEU A 151 -35.49 -8.34 12.92
C LEU A 151 -37.01 -8.29 13.08
N GLY A 152 -37.69 -9.43 12.99
CA GLY A 152 -39.17 -9.53 13.10
C GLY A 152 -39.68 -9.96 14.48
N GLY A 153 -38.80 -10.26 15.41
CA GLY A 153 -39.11 -10.52 16.83
C GLY A 153 -38.64 -9.37 17.69
#